data_3be8225665a3fbf59f5aa531bd52094a
#
_entry.id   3be8225665a3fbf59f5aa531bd52094a
#
_cell.length_a   1.000
_cell.length_b   1.000
_cell.length_c   1.000
_cell.angle_alpha   90.00
_cell.angle_beta   90.00
_cell.angle_gamma   90.00
#
_symmetry.space_group_name_H-M   'P 1'
#
loop_
_entity.id
_entity.type
_entity.pdbx_description
1 polymer ?
#
loop_
_entity_poly.entity_id
_entity_poly.type
_entity_poly.pdbx_seq_one_letter_code
_entity_poly.pdbx_strand_id
1 'polypeptide(L)'
;MITLTINGKKIKAQEGKTILEVARENGIHIPTLCYNEALAPGGNCRLCTVEVTQGGRTTCETSCNYLVQEGMKVETDSQRIKAVRQMVMELLLARCPNPKKVREMAEEVGVEAAPLRFSLENEYCILCGLCVRSCSEIVQAFAIDFEGSGIDKKVTIPFHETSQDCIGCGSCVFVCPTQVIKMQDVGNAKIIYPEGEEELGPQRMMQNWRTELKLKMCKGCGNPIAPEKQLTWLREKVILPPEFFNFCQTCRNYPEIDEEKCLGCGGCNDNCPCGALELKEEAGEIKAVCYTINCTGCRICVDICPREAIS
;
A
#
# COMPACT_ATOMS: atom_id res chain seq x y z
N MET A 1 -19.54 -5.34 21.84
CA MET A 1 -20.18 -4.17 21.19
C MET A 1 -20.21 -3.06 22.24
N ILE A 2 -19.70 -1.92 21.90
CA ILE A 2 -19.69 -0.71 22.74
C ILE A 2 -20.54 0.38 22.08
N THR A 3 -21.02 1.33 22.86
CA THR A 3 -21.84 2.44 22.37
C THR A 3 -21.10 3.74 22.63
N LEU A 4 -20.93 4.54 21.58
CA LEU A 4 -20.32 5.86 21.64
C LEU A 4 -21.16 6.87 20.85
N THR A 5 -20.81 8.14 20.95
CA THR A 5 -21.46 9.22 20.19
C THR A 5 -20.40 9.94 19.36
N ILE A 6 -20.65 10.08 18.03
CA ILE A 6 -19.79 10.89 17.16
C ILE A 6 -20.68 11.99 16.54
N ASN A 7 -20.29 13.26 16.76
CA ASN A 7 -21.03 14.44 16.30
C ASN A 7 -22.51 14.38 16.70
N GLY A 8 -22.83 14.00 17.93
CA GLY A 8 -24.18 13.85 18.44
C GLY A 8 -24.93 12.57 17.98
N LYS A 9 -24.41 11.81 17.02
CA LYS A 9 -25.00 10.57 16.52
C LYS A 9 -24.55 9.38 17.37
N LYS A 10 -25.50 8.63 17.95
CA LYS A 10 -25.24 7.41 18.71
C LYS A 10 -24.88 6.26 17.78
N ILE A 11 -23.74 5.62 17.99
CA ILE A 11 -23.15 4.59 17.14
C ILE A 11 -22.80 3.36 18.00
N LYS A 12 -23.07 2.17 17.48
CA LYS A 12 -22.60 0.91 18.05
C LYS A 12 -21.36 0.46 17.28
N ALA A 13 -20.29 0.17 17.99
CA ALA A 13 -19.02 -0.25 17.42
C ALA A 13 -18.53 -1.56 18.02
N GLN A 14 -17.69 -2.26 17.29
CA GLN A 14 -16.97 -3.42 17.79
C GLN A 14 -15.82 -2.93 18.69
N GLU A 15 -15.59 -3.60 19.81
CA GLU A 15 -14.45 -3.35 20.67
C GLU A 15 -13.12 -3.59 19.91
N GLY A 16 -12.11 -2.77 20.21
CA GLY A 16 -10.79 -2.86 19.55
C GLY A 16 -10.65 -2.01 18.29
N LYS A 17 -11.74 -1.42 17.76
CA LYS A 17 -11.65 -0.48 16.63
C LYS A 17 -11.18 0.90 17.10
N THR A 18 -10.55 1.62 16.18
CA THR A 18 -10.19 3.02 16.36
C THR A 18 -11.37 3.94 16.06
N ILE A 19 -11.31 5.18 16.56
CA ILE A 19 -12.32 6.21 16.24
C ILE A 19 -12.41 6.45 14.74
N LEU A 20 -11.27 6.44 14.01
CA LEU A 20 -11.23 6.65 12.57
C LEU A 20 -11.96 5.55 11.82
N GLU A 21 -11.73 4.28 12.16
CA GLU A 21 -12.40 3.13 11.55
C GLU A 21 -13.92 3.21 11.75
N VAL A 22 -14.35 3.46 12.98
CA VAL A 22 -15.79 3.60 13.30
C VAL A 22 -16.43 4.80 12.58
N ALA A 23 -15.72 5.92 12.48
CA ALA A 23 -16.19 7.10 11.75
C ALA A 23 -16.39 6.78 10.26
N ARG A 24 -15.41 6.15 9.61
CA ARG A 24 -15.48 5.76 8.20
C ARG A 24 -16.62 4.78 7.91
N GLU A 25 -16.81 3.77 8.76
CA GLU A 25 -17.91 2.80 8.63
C GLU A 25 -19.30 3.47 8.73
N ASN A 26 -19.38 4.62 9.38
CA ASN A 26 -20.62 5.39 9.53
C ASN A 26 -20.72 6.60 8.58
N GLY A 27 -19.83 6.69 7.57
CA GLY A 27 -19.82 7.76 6.57
C GLY A 27 -19.37 9.12 7.11
N ILE A 28 -18.68 9.15 8.25
CA ILE A 28 -18.15 10.38 8.85
C ILE A 28 -16.70 10.57 8.38
N HIS A 29 -16.50 11.65 7.62
CA HIS A 29 -15.17 11.98 7.11
C HIS A 29 -14.27 12.59 8.19
N ILE A 30 -13.06 12.05 8.32
CA ILE A 30 -11.96 12.60 9.11
C ILE A 30 -10.70 12.61 8.24
N PRO A 31 -10.07 13.77 8.02
CA PRO A 31 -8.94 13.90 7.11
C PRO A 31 -7.71 13.17 7.62
N THR A 32 -6.97 12.51 6.71
CA THR A 32 -5.75 11.76 7.03
C THR A 32 -4.72 11.86 5.91
N LEU A 33 -3.41 11.93 6.24
CA LEU A 33 -2.31 11.83 5.30
C LEU A 33 -1.35 10.66 5.59
N CYS A 34 -1.29 10.18 6.84
CA CYS A 34 -0.36 9.12 7.25
C CYS A 34 -1.05 7.80 7.62
N TYR A 35 -2.30 7.63 7.24
CA TYR A 35 -3.07 6.42 7.50
C TYR A 35 -3.18 5.56 6.23
N ASN A 36 -2.98 4.27 6.40
CA ASN A 36 -3.24 3.23 5.41
C ASN A 36 -3.81 2.02 6.16
N GLU A 37 -4.85 1.40 5.61
CA GLU A 37 -5.58 0.29 6.28
C GLU A 37 -4.73 -0.98 6.45
N ALA A 38 -3.73 -1.16 5.58
CA ALA A 38 -2.82 -2.30 5.64
C ALA A 38 -1.64 -2.12 6.62
N LEU A 39 -1.53 -0.96 7.29
CA LEU A 39 -0.41 -0.62 8.14
C LEU A 39 -0.87 -0.20 9.54
N ALA A 40 -0.08 -0.52 10.56
CA ALA A 40 -0.34 -0.03 11.91
C ALA A 40 -0.43 1.52 11.92
N PRO A 41 -1.40 2.13 12.60
CA PRO A 41 -1.58 3.58 12.57
C PRO A 41 -0.45 4.32 13.29
N GLY A 42 0.23 5.24 12.59
CA GLY A 42 1.38 5.96 13.13
C GLY A 42 1.06 7.28 13.86
N GLY A 43 -0.10 7.88 13.63
CA GLY A 43 -0.50 9.15 14.24
C GLY A 43 0.40 10.36 13.90
N ASN A 44 1.23 10.27 12.85
CA ASN A 44 2.31 11.24 12.57
C ASN A 44 1.82 12.59 12.04
N CYS A 45 0.85 12.59 11.12
CA CYS A 45 0.41 13.83 10.46
C CYS A 45 -0.52 14.71 11.30
N ARG A 46 -1.13 14.18 12.36
CA ARG A 46 -2.06 14.88 13.28
C ARG A 46 -3.36 15.43 12.65
N LEU A 47 -3.59 15.26 11.37
CA LEU A 47 -4.81 15.75 10.71
C LEU A 47 -6.07 15.04 11.19
N CYS A 48 -5.95 13.78 11.59
CA CYS A 48 -7.08 13.01 12.13
C CYS A 48 -7.45 13.36 13.58
N THR A 49 -6.93 14.47 14.14
CA THR A 49 -7.26 14.92 15.50
C THR A 49 -8.75 15.18 15.65
N VAL A 50 -9.33 14.71 16.75
CA VAL A 50 -10.73 14.88 17.17
C VAL A 50 -10.79 15.26 18.65
N GLU A 51 -11.89 15.87 19.10
CA GLU A 51 -12.15 16.01 20.54
C GLU A 51 -12.81 14.75 21.08
N VAL A 52 -12.26 14.23 22.16
CA VAL A 52 -12.79 13.07 22.87
C VAL A 52 -13.18 13.50 24.28
N THR A 53 -14.44 13.31 24.64
CA THR A 53 -14.93 13.51 25.99
C THR A 53 -15.25 12.17 26.65
N GLN A 54 -14.57 11.89 27.75
CA GLN A 54 -14.76 10.68 28.54
C GLN A 54 -14.55 10.97 30.02
N GLY A 55 -15.41 10.43 30.90
CA GLY A 55 -15.31 10.65 32.33
C GLY A 55 -15.35 12.13 32.76
N GLY A 56 -16.02 13.00 31.98
CA GLY A 56 -16.08 14.44 32.23
C GLY A 56 -14.86 15.24 31.77
N ARG A 57 -13.84 14.60 31.20
CA ARG A 57 -12.64 15.26 30.68
C ARG A 57 -12.68 15.26 29.14
N THR A 58 -12.33 16.40 28.54
CA THR A 58 -12.22 16.55 27.08
C THR A 58 -10.76 16.76 26.68
N THR A 59 -10.28 15.91 25.77
CA THR A 59 -8.91 15.94 25.19
C THR A 59 -8.94 15.96 23.68
N CYS A 60 -7.83 16.37 23.05
CA CYS A 60 -7.64 16.26 21.60
C CYS A 60 -6.79 15.03 21.32
N GLU A 61 -7.35 14.06 20.61
CA GLU A 61 -6.72 12.78 20.33
C GLU A 61 -6.64 12.50 18.82
N THR A 62 -5.68 11.70 18.42
CA THR A 62 -5.58 11.24 17.01
C THR A 62 -6.50 10.04 16.80
N SER A 63 -7.54 10.21 15.98
CA SER A 63 -8.57 9.19 15.80
C SER A 63 -8.07 7.89 15.15
N CYS A 64 -6.94 7.93 14.41
CA CYS A 64 -6.40 6.76 13.73
C CYS A 64 -5.83 5.68 14.65
N ASN A 65 -5.40 6.04 15.87
CA ASN A 65 -4.79 5.13 16.85
C ASN A 65 -5.46 5.16 18.22
N TYR A 66 -6.55 5.92 18.38
CA TYR A 66 -7.29 5.97 19.64
C TYR A 66 -8.48 5.01 19.59
N LEU A 67 -8.47 4.01 20.47
CA LEU A 67 -9.50 2.98 20.52
C LEU A 67 -10.81 3.53 21.10
N VAL A 68 -11.92 3.09 20.51
CA VAL A 68 -13.26 3.45 21.01
C VAL A 68 -13.56 2.79 22.35
N GLN A 69 -14.30 3.49 23.20
CA GLN A 69 -14.69 3.04 24.55
C GLN A 69 -16.17 3.34 24.83
N GLU A 70 -16.76 2.60 25.77
CA GLU A 70 -18.16 2.76 26.15
C GLU A 70 -18.45 4.17 26.69
N GLY A 71 -19.53 4.79 26.22
CA GLY A 71 -19.96 6.11 26.63
C GLY A 71 -19.13 7.29 26.16
N MET A 72 -18.11 7.03 25.29
CA MET A 72 -17.27 8.08 24.70
C MET A 72 -18.10 9.04 23.84
N LYS A 73 -17.79 10.32 23.91
CA LYS A 73 -18.32 11.35 23.00
C LYS A 73 -17.18 11.92 22.17
N VAL A 74 -17.36 11.94 20.86
CA VAL A 74 -16.36 12.39 19.89
C VAL A 74 -16.93 13.52 19.05
N GLU A 75 -16.22 14.63 18.97
CA GLU A 75 -16.53 15.73 18.05
C GLU A 75 -15.41 15.83 16.99
N THR A 76 -15.80 15.67 15.74
CA THR A 76 -14.84 15.62 14.62
C THR A 76 -14.64 16.98 13.95
N ASP A 77 -15.49 17.96 14.22
CA ASP A 77 -15.51 19.24 13.50
C ASP A 77 -15.82 20.44 14.41
N SER A 78 -15.44 20.37 15.69
CA SER A 78 -15.56 21.50 16.62
C SER A 78 -14.64 22.67 16.19
N GLN A 79 -14.94 23.88 16.67
CA GLN A 79 -14.13 25.06 16.40
C GLN A 79 -12.65 24.87 16.81
N ARG A 80 -12.42 24.15 17.91
CA ARG A 80 -11.09 23.81 18.39
C ARG A 80 -10.38 22.86 17.40
N ILE A 81 -11.07 21.84 16.91
CA ILE A 81 -10.50 20.87 15.97
C ILE A 81 -10.19 21.52 14.63
N LYS A 82 -11.06 22.43 14.13
CA LYS A 82 -10.77 23.22 12.93
C LYS A 82 -9.47 24.03 13.08
N ALA A 83 -9.32 24.74 14.20
CA ALA A 83 -8.10 25.51 14.47
C ALA A 83 -6.85 24.62 14.57
N VAL A 84 -6.94 23.44 15.20
CA VAL A 84 -5.83 22.47 15.27
C VAL A 84 -5.44 21.99 13.87
N ARG A 85 -6.40 21.60 13.05
CA ARG A 85 -6.12 21.13 11.67
C ARG A 85 -5.55 22.21 10.79
N GLN A 86 -6.05 23.44 10.89
CA GLN A 86 -5.49 24.60 10.18
C GLN A 86 -4.02 24.82 10.56
N MET A 87 -3.69 24.86 11.84
CA MET A 87 -2.31 24.99 12.29
C MET A 87 -1.40 23.86 11.77
N VAL A 88 -1.88 22.61 11.81
CA VAL A 88 -1.14 21.46 11.27
C VAL A 88 -0.91 21.61 9.77
N MET A 89 -1.91 22.05 9.01
CA MET A 89 -1.76 22.27 7.57
C MET A 89 -0.84 23.45 7.23
N GLU A 90 -0.87 24.53 8.01
CA GLU A 90 0.10 25.63 7.87
C GLU A 90 1.54 25.13 8.01
N LEU A 91 1.82 24.26 8.99
CA LEU A 91 3.13 23.65 9.20
C LEU A 91 3.51 22.70 8.05
N LEU A 92 2.57 21.89 7.57
CA LEU A 92 2.80 20.99 6.45
C LEU A 92 3.05 21.76 5.14
N LEU A 93 2.33 22.85 4.90
CA LEU A 93 2.57 23.73 3.75
C LEU A 93 3.91 24.45 3.84
N ALA A 94 4.34 24.87 5.05
CA ALA A 94 5.66 25.48 5.23
C ALA A 94 6.78 24.50 4.86
N ARG A 95 6.64 23.24 5.21
CA ARG A 95 7.59 22.18 4.85
C ARG A 95 7.45 21.72 3.39
N CYS A 96 6.25 21.45 2.94
CA CYS A 96 5.95 20.79 1.66
C CYS A 96 4.89 21.57 0.86
N PRO A 97 5.22 22.74 0.29
CA PRO A 97 4.25 23.58 -0.41
C PRO A 97 3.84 23.02 -1.78
N ASN A 98 4.65 22.15 -2.38
CA ASN A 98 4.52 21.74 -3.77
C ASN A 98 3.66 20.48 -4.02
N PRO A 99 3.66 19.43 -3.17
CA PRO A 99 2.89 18.22 -3.45
C PRO A 99 1.40 18.50 -3.57
N LYS A 100 0.80 18.02 -4.68
CA LYS A 100 -0.63 18.21 -5.00
C LYS A 100 -1.54 17.80 -3.84
N LYS A 101 -1.28 16.63 -3.23
CA LYS A 101 -2.09 16.11 -2.13
C LYS A 101 -2.07 16.99 -0.87
N VAL A 102 -0.94 17.66 -0.60
CA VAL A 102 -0.83 18.59 0.54
C VAL A 102 -1.67 19.84 0.29
N ARG A 103 -1.65 20.38 -0.94
CA ARG A 103 -2.46 21.54 -1.33
C ARG A 103 -3.97 21.25 -1.30
N GLU A 104 -4.38 20.12 -1.88
CA GLU A 104 -5.78 19.68 -1.82
C GLU A 104 -6.28 19.56 -0.38
N MET A 105 -5.46 19.00 0.52
CA MET A 105 -5.81 18.87 1.93
C MET A 105 -5.84 20.23 2.65
N ALA A 106 -4.98 21.16 2.25
CA ALA A 106 -4.98 22.51 2.79
C ALA A 106 -6.27 23.27 2.41
N GLU A 107 -6.68 23.17 1.15
CA GLU A 107 -7.95 23.72 0.66
C GLU A 107 -9.14 23.13 1.43
N GLU A 108 -9.15 21.81 1.67
CA GLU A 108 -10.20 21.12 2.42
C GLU A 108 -10.37 21.67 3.85
N VAL A 109 -9.27 22.04 4.52
CA VAL A 109 -9.33 22.60 5.89
C VAL A 109 -9.33 24.15 5.93
N GLY A 110 -9.40 24.79 4.75
CA GLY A 110 -9.51 26.26 4.65
C GLY A 110 -8.19 27.01 4.87
N VAL A 111 -7.04 26.43 4.43
CA VAL A 111 -5.72 27.05 4.49
C VAL A 111 -5.19 27.25 3.07
N GLU A 112 -5.02 28.50 2.66
CA GLU A 112 -4.56 28.84 1.30
C GLU A 112 -3.03 28.80 1.15
N ALA A 113 -2.30 29.23 2.18
CA ALA A 113 -0.85 29.29 2.18
C ALA A 113 -0.25 29.16 3.59
N ALA A 114 1.02 28.81 3.66
CA ALA A 114 1.75 28.88 4.92
C ALA A 114 1.90 30.35 5.36
N PRO A 115 1.66 30.64 6.65
CA PRO A 115 1.85 31.99 7.18
C PRO A 115 3.30 32.48 7.02
N LEU A 116 3.47 33.77 6.79
CA LEU A 116 4.80 34.42 6.61
C LEU A 116 5.76 34.24 7.79
N ARG A 117 5.22 33.89 8.98
CA ARG A 117 6.02 33.58 10.19
C ARG A 117 6.80 32.27 10.08
N PHE A 118 6.47 31.38 9.11
CA PHE A 118 7.16 30.13 8.89
C PHE A 118 8.13 30.25 7.72
N SER A 119 9.33 29.67 7.86
CA SER A 119 10.25 29.48 6.76
C SER A 119 9.78 28.34 5.86
N LEU A 120 9.82 28.54 4.54
CA LEU A 120 9.51 27.49 3.57
C LEU A 120 10.73 26.58 3.38
N GLU A 121 10.55 25.27 3.60
CA GLU A 121 11.63 24.30 3.41
C GLU A 121 11.68 23.76 1.98
N ASN A 122 10.62 23.93 1.20
CA ASN A 122 10.47 23.40 -0.17
C ASN A 122 10.69 21.87 -0.29
N GLU A 123 10.45 21.14 0.79
CA GLU A 123 10.53 19.70 0.81
C GLU A 123 9.35 19.04 0.06
N TYR A 124 9.51 17.80 -0.30
CA TYR A 124 8.44 16.99 -0.87
C TYR A 124 7.97 15.89 0.08
N CYS A 125 8.73 15.60 1.13
CA CYS A 125 8.43 14.56 2.12
C CYS A 125 7.82 15.16 3.39
N ILE A 126 6.59 14.77 3.71
CA ILE A 126 5.87 15.17 4.92
C ILE A 126 6.22 14.32 6.16
N LEU A 127 7.21 13.47 6.08
CA LEU A 127 7.65 12.55 7.15
C LEU A 127 6.51 11.69 7.74
N CYS A 128 5.53 11.31 6.93
CA CYS A 128 4.38 10.53 7.38
C CYS A 128 4.72 9.08 7.80
N GLY A 129 5.88 8.56 7.40
CA GLY A 129 6.37 7.24 7.76
C GLY A 129 5.68 6.05 7.08
N LEU A 130 4.76 6.27 6.14
CA LEU A 130 4.09 5.18 5.44
C LEU A 130 5.08 4.28 4.70
N CYS A 131 6.07 4.86 4.01
CA CYS A 131 7.10 4.11 3.29
C CYS A 131 7.97 3.25 4.22
N VAL A 132 8.38 3.79 5.37
CA VAL A 132 9.17 3.07 6.39
C VAL A 132 8.36 1.91 6.94
N ARG A 133 7.11 2.17 7.38
CA ARG A 133 6.23 1.13 7.91
C ARG A 133 5.87 0.07 6.86
N SER A 134 5.60 0.46 5.63
CA SER A 134 5.36 -0.50 4.54
C SER A 134 6.56 -1.42 4.32
N CYS A 135 7.79 -0.87 4.39
CA CYS A 135 9.02 -1.63 4.25
C CYS A 135 9.27 -2.59 5.43
N SER A 136 8.95 -2.16 6.66
CA SER A 136 9.18 -2.97 7.87
C SER A 136 8.02 -3.93 8.20
N GLU A 137 6.76 -3.49 8.10
CA GLU A 137 5.61 -4.28 8.55
C GLU A 137 5.13 -5.28 7.48
N ILE A 138 5.07 -4.86 6.20
CA ILE A 138 4.54 -5.68 5.12
C ILE A 138 5.66 -6.47 4.42
N VAL A 139 6.69 -5.75 3.96
CA VAL A 139 7.77 -6.35 3.17
C VAL A 139 8.79 -7.04 4.06
N GLN A 140 8.99 -6.54 5.28
CA GLN A 140 9.97 -7.03 6.26
C GLN A 140 11.42 -6.93 5.75
N ALA A 141 11.69 -5.98 4.86
CA ALA A 141 13.02 -5.77 4.30
C ALA A 141 13.85 -4.76 5.11
N PHE A 142 13.21 -3.86 5.88
CA PHE A 142 13.88 -2.85 6.71
C PHE A 142 14.94 -2.01 5.98
N ALA A 143 14.74 -1.84 4.66
CA ALA A 143 15.71 -1.22 3.77
C ALA A 143 15.79 0.31 3.90
N ILE A 144 14.81 0.93 4.53
CA ILE A 144 14.71 2.38 4.72
C ILE A 144 14.20 2.70 6.13
N ASP A 145 14.69 3.79 6.70
CA ASP A 145 14.26 4.26 8.02
C ASP A 145 14.44 5.78 8.15
N PHE A 146 14.05 6.34 9.28
CA PHE A 146 14.26 7.73 9.63
C PHE A 146 15.68 7.96 10.13
N GLU A 147 16.27 9.07 9.70
CA GLU A 147 17.54 9.60 10.19
C GLU A 147 17.39 11.04 10.64
N GLY A 148 18.19 11.45 11.61
CA GLY A 148 18.19 12.81 12.15
C GLY A 148 16.99 13.12 13.04
N SER A 149 16.88 14.38 13.46
CA SER A 149 15.82 14.88 14.34
C SER A 149 15.44 16.31 13.99
N GLY A 150 14.27 16.76 14.43
CA GLY A 150 13.80 18.12 14.17
C GLY A 150 13.69 18.41 12.66
N ILE A 151 14.27 19.51 12.22
CA ILE A 151 14.29 19.98 10.83
C ILE A 151 15.13 19.06 9.93
N ASP A 152 16.19 18.46 10.47
CA ASP A 152 17.10 17.57 9.74
C ASP A 152 16.56 16.15 9.56
N LYS A 153 15.36 15.86 10.12
CA LYS A 153 14.75 14.54 10.00
C LYS A 153 14.38 14.24 8.56
N LYS A 154 14.84 13.09 8.06
CA LYS A 154 14.56 12.60 6.71
C LYS A 154 14.36 11.07 6.70
N VAL A 155 13.78 10.57 5.63
CA VAL A 155 13.75 9.12 5.33
C VAL A 155 14.95 8.81 4.44
N THR A 156 15.73 7.81 4.80
CA THR A 156 16.94 7.44 4.07
C THR A 156 17.20 5.94 4.15
N ILE A 157 18.22 5.50 3.44
CA ILE A 157 18.81 4.17 3.57
C ILE A 157 19.83 4.17 4.70
N PRO A 158 20.00 3.04 5.42
CA PRO A 158 20.99 2.91 6.46
C PRO A 158 22.40 3.27 5.96
N PHE A 159 23.13 4.05 6.76
CA PHE A 159 24.52 4.46 6.50
C PHE A 159 24.76 5.17 5.17
N HIS A 160 23.73 5.63 4.46
CA HIS A 160 23.78 6.24 3.11
C HIS A 160 24.40 5.33 2.04
N GLU A 161 24.55 4.06 2.33
CA GLU A 161 25.02 3.06 1.38
C GLU A 161 23.85 2.37 0.70
N THR A 162 24.04 1.88 -0.53
CA THR A 162 23.01 1.14 -1.25
C THR A 162 22.53 -0.05 -0.42
N SER A 163 21.26 -0.04 -0.01
CA SER A 163 20.72 -1.10 0.83
C SER A 163 20.65 -2.42 0.06
N GLN A 164 21.36 -3.43 0.57
CA GLN A 164 21.28 -4.79 0.04
C GLN A 164 19.97 -5.47 0.39
N ASP A 165 19.22 -4.95 1.38
CA ASP A 165 17.95 -5.50 1.83
C ASP A 165 16.76 -5.04 0.97
N CYS A 166 16.94 -3.96 0.18
CA CYS A 166 15.91 -3.50 -0.74
C CYS A 166 15.67 -4.56 -1.84
N ILE A 167 14.42 -4.98 -1.97
CA ILE A 167 13.99 -5.96 -2.99
C ILE A 167 13.32 -5.31 -4.21
N GLY A 168 13.18 -3.97 -4.21
CA GLY A 168 12.58 -3.22 -5.31
C GLY A 168 11.09 -3.45 -5.52
N CYS A 169 10.35 -3.81 -4.48
CA CYS A 169 8.92 -4.14 -4.56
C CYS A 169 8.01 -2.94 -4.91
N GLY A 170 8.48 -1.69 -4.72
CA GLY A 170 7.70 -0.49 -4.99
C GLY A 170 6.63 -0.15 -3.94
N SER A 171 6.47 -0.92 -2.86
CA SER A 171 5.48 -0.62 -1.81
C SER A 171 5.62 0.79 -1.24
N CYS A 172 6.86 1.27 -1.02
CA CYS A 172 7.15 2.62 -0.56
C CYS A 172 6.69 3.71 -1.56
N VAL A 173 6.76 3.43 -2.86
CA VAL A 173 6.26 4.32 -3.92
C VAL A 173 4.74 4.38 -3.88
N PHE A 174 4.09 3.21 -3.80
CA PHE A 174 2.64 3.08 -3.81
C PHE A 174 1.98 3.78 -2.62
N VAL A 175 2.52 3.64 -1.40
CA VAL A 175 1.92 4.22 -0.19
C VAL A 175 2.25 5.70 0.01
N CYS A 176 3.15 6.29 -0.79
CA CYS A 176 3.60 7.67 -0.58
C CYS A 176 2.53 8.70 -1.00
N PRO A 177 1.93 9.44 -0.05
CA PRO A 177 0.85 10.38 -0.38
C PRO A 177 1.33 11.59 -1.19
N THR A 178 2.60 11.95 -1.10
CA THR A 178 3.20 13.06 -1.85
C THR A 178 3.89 12.61 -3.14
N GLN A 179 3.93 11.30 -3.40
CA GLN A 179 4.55 10.68 -4.58
C GLN A 179 6.01 11.13 -4.82
N VAL A 180 6.73 11.43 -3.75
CA VAL A 180 8.13 11.87 -3.83
C VAL A 180 9.09 10.72 -4.12
N ILE A 181 8.69 9.48 -3.78
CA ILE A 181 9.52 8.31 -4.02
C ILE A 181 9.33 7.87 -5.47
N LYS A 182 10.44 7.73 -6.18
CA LYS A 182 10.45 7.37 -7.60
C LYS A 182 11.08 6.03 -7.83
N MET A 183 10.44 5.25 -8.68
CA MET A 183 10.90 3.95 -9.17
C MET A 183 10.78 3.94 -10.69
N GLN A 184 11.79 3.41 -11.36
CA GLN A 184 11.81 3.33 -12.81
C GLN A 184 12.48 2.02 -13.24
N ASP A 185 11.85 1.32 -14.17
CA ASP A 185 12.48 0.21 -14.87
C ASP A 185 13.19 0.77 -16.11
N VAL A 186 14.49 0.55 -16.19
CA VAL A 186 15.31 0.93 -17.33
C VAL A 186 15.66 -0.31 -18.15
N GLY A 187 15.71 -0.16 -19.47
CA GLY A 187 16.14 -1.21 -20.37
C GLY A 187 17.64 -1.54 -20.21
N ASN A 188 18.23 -2.12 -21.22
CA ASN A 188 19.67 -2.39 -21.22
C ASN A 188 20.44 -1.07 -21.01
N ALA A 189 21.09 -0.95 -19.88
CA ALA A 189 22.02 0.13 -19.59
C ALA A 189 23.43 -0.32 -19.96
N LYS A 190 24.21 0.60 -20.51
CA LYS A 190 25.64 0.40 -20.72
C LYS A 190 26.41 1.29 -19.76
N ILE A 191 27.32 0.72 -18.99
CA ILE A 191 28.29 1.50 -18.24
C ILE A 191 29.57 1.53 -19.07
N ILE A 192 30.06 2.72 -19.34
CA ILE A 192 31.31 2.94 -20.07
C ILE A 192 32.39 3.19 -19.03
N TYR A 193 33.35 2.25 -18.93
CA TYR A 193 34.55 2.38 -18.12
C TYR A 193 35.74 2.77 -19.02
N PRO A 194 36.83 3.30 -18.46
CA PRO A 194 38.05 3.51 -19.22
C PRO A 194 38.61 2.25 -19.87
N GLU A 195 38.32 1.09 -19.25
CA GLU A 195 38.81 -0.23 -19.71
C GLU A 195 37.85 -0.95 -20.66
N GLY A 196 36.62 -0.43 -20.89
CA GLY A 196 35.61 -1.06 -21.74
C GLY A 196 34.18 -0.71 -21.41
N GLU A 197 33.24 -1.32 -22.13
CA GLU A 197 31.80 -1.19 -21.89
C GLU A 197 31.27 -2.44 -21.18
N GLU A 198 30.49 -2.25 -20.11
CA GLU A 198 29.73 -3.32 -19.48
C GLU A 198 28.25 -3.14 -19.82
N GLU A 199 27.64 -4.15 -20.43
CA GLU A 199 26.19 -4.17 -20.64
C GLU A 199 25.50 -4.66 -19.35
N LEU A 200 24.86 -3.72 -18.65
CA LEU A 200 23.91 -4.06 -17.60
C LEU A 200 22.58 -4.40 -18.25
N GLY A 201 22.10 -5.60 -18.00
CA GLY A 201 20.74 -5.99 -18.40
C GLY A 201 19.67 -5.06 -17.79
N PRO A 202 18.38 -5.26 -18.13
CA PRO A 202 17.30 -4.45 -17.61
C PRO A 202 17.30 -4.41 -16.07
N GLN A 203 17.16 -3.21 -15.53
CA GLN A 203 17.23 -2.96 -14.09
C GLN A 203 16.06 -2.11 -13.61
N ARG A 204 15.65 -2.32 -12.35
CA ARG A 204 14.78 -1.42 -11.60
C ARG A 204 15.62 -0.48 -10.76
N MET A 205 15.41 0.81 -10.94
CA MET A 205 16.06 1.87 -10.18
C MET A 205 15.11 2.42 -9.13
N MET A 206 15.49 2.34 -7.88
CA MET A 206 14.85 3.05 -6.76
C MET A 206 15.61 4.36 -6.55
N GLN A 207 15.17 5.43 -7.24
CA GLN A 207 15.95 6.67 -7.36
C GLN A 207 16.29 7.31 -6.00
N ASN A 208 15.33 7.37 -5.07
CA ASN A 208 15.55 7.95 -3.74
C ASN A 208 16.52 7.13 -2.87
N TRP A 209 16.63 5.83 -3.16
CA TRP A 209 17.46 4.90 -2.40
C TRP A 209 18.76 4.53 -3.12
N ARG A 210 19.00 5.09 -4.30
CA ARG A 210 20.18 4.81 -5.15
C ARG A 210 20.42 3.30 -5.31
N THR A 211 19.32 2.52 -5.39
CA THR A 211 19.39 1.06 -5.44
C THR A 211 18.99 0.59 -6.83
N GLU A 212 19.87 -0.19 -7.43
CA GLU A 212 19.71 -0.81 -8.73
C GLU A 212 19.49 -2.31 -8.56
N LEU A 213 18.48 -2.86 -9.22
CA LEU A 213 18.04 -4.25 -9.04
C LEU A 213 17.81 -4.88 -10.40
N LYS A 214 18.54 -5.96 -10.68
CA LYS A 214 18.41 -6.73 -11.92
C LYS A 214 16.99 -7.26 -12.07
N LEU A 215 16.39 -7.03 -13.25
CA LEU A 215 15.06 -7.53 -13.59
C LEU A 215 15.15 -8.92 -14.22
N LYS A 216 14.27 -9.80 -13.79
CA LYS A 216 14.05 -11.08 -14.44
C LYS A 216 13.23 -10.86 -15.71
N MET A 217 13.66 -11.50 -16.80
CA MET A 217 12.99 -11.42 -18.08
C MET A 217 11.97 -12.53 -18.24
N CYS A 218 10.86 -12.22 -18.91
CA CYS A 218 9.81 -13.18 -19.24
C CYS A 218 10.32 -14.19 -20.29
N LYS A 219 10.19 -15.48 -20.02
CA LYS A 219 10.58 -16.53 -20.98
C LYS A 219 9.71 -16.55 -22.24
N GLY A 220 8.49 -15.97 -22.18
CA GLY A 220 7.58 -15.95 -23.34
C GLY A 220 7.82 -14.76 -24.28
N CYS A 221 7.91 -13.54 -23.77
CA CYS A 221 7.96 -12.33 -24.59
C CYS A 221 9.23 -11.49 -24.41
N GLY A 222 10.14 -11.88 -23.51
CA GLY A 222 11.36 -11.12 -23.25
C GLY A 222 11.16 -9.81 -22.47
N ASN A 223 9.95 -9.45 -22.04
CA ASN A 223 9.70 -8.26 -21.24
C ASN A 223 10.12 -8.46 -19.77
N PRO A 224 10.53 -7.40 -19.07
CA PRO A 224 10.87 -7.49 -17.66
C PRO A 224 9.63 -7.85 -16.81
N ILE A 225 9.82 -8.70 -15.80
CA ILE A 225 8.77 -9.13 -14.86
C ILE A 225 8.86 -8.33 -13.57
N ALA A 226 9.95 -8.52 -12.83
CA ALA A 226 10.22 -7.90 -11.54
C ALA A 226 11.70 -8.14 -11.15
N PRO A 227 12.22 -7.42 -10.14
CA PRO A 227 13.54 -7.71 -9.59
C PRO A 227 13.67 -9.16 -9.11
N GLU A 228 14.81 -9.78 -9.36
CA GLU A 228 15.06 -11.16 -8.93
C GLU A 228 14.91 -11.32 -7.41
N LYS A 229 15.37 -10.35 -6.62
CA LYS A 229 15.18 -10.32 -5.16
C LYS A 229 13.71 -10.30 -4.75
N GLN A 230 12.87 -9.54 -5.44
CA GLN A 230 11.43 -9.50 -5.19
C GLN A 230 10.78 -10.86 -5.49
N LEU A 231 11.16 -11.49 -6.61
CA LEU A 231 10.61 -12.81 -6.97
C LEU A 231 11.06 -13.91 -6.00
N THR A 232 12.28 -13.84 -5.49
CA THR A 232 12.77 -14.75 -4.45
C THR A 232 11.96 -14.59 -3.16
N TRP A 233 11.76 -13.35 -2.71
CA TRP A 233 10.93 -13.04 -1.55
C TRP A 233 9.48 -13.54 -1.72
N LEU A 234 8.88 -13.34 -2.91
CA LEU A 234 7.52 -13.84 -3.19
C LEU A 234 7.42 -15.36 -3.12
N ARG A 235 8.43 -16.10 -3.64
CA ARG A 235 8.45 -17.58 -3.59
C ARG A 235 8.41 -18.14 -2.16
N GLU A 236 8.95 -17.40 -1.20
CA GLU A 236 8.93 -17.78 0.22
C GLU A 236 7.58 -17.48 0.90
N LYS A 237 6.79 -16.55 0.34
CA LYS A 237 5.53 -16.08 0.93
C LYS A 237 4.28 -16.70 0.33
N VAL A 238 4.36 -17.21 -0.90
CA VAL A 238 3.20 -17.75 -1.62
C VAL A 238 3.45 -19.17 -2.10
N ILE A 239 2.41 -19.99 -2.05
CA ILE A 239 2.46 -21.37 -2.54
C ILE A 239 2.08 -21.35 -4.02
N LEU A 240 3.07 -21.09 -4.89
CA LEU A 240 2.90 -21.08 -6.34
C LEU A 240 4.02 -21.92 -6.98
N PRO A 241 3.76 -22.60 -8.12
CA PRO A 241 4.79 -23.34 -8.84
C PRO A 241 5.96 -22.42 -9.24
N PRO A 242 7.21 -22.91 -9.22
CA PRO A 242 8.38 -22.10 -9.58
C PRO A 242 8.30 -21.50 -10.98
N GLU A 243 7.64 -22.18 -11.93
CA GLU A 243 7.43 -21.77 -13.32
C GLU A 243 6.59 -20.49 -13.41
N PHE A 244 5.67 -20.27 -12.46
CA PHE A 244 4.84 -19.07 -12.38
C PHE A 244 5.67 -17.79 -12.46
N PHE A 245 6.84 -17.77 -11.82
CA PHE A 245 7.74 -16.61 -11.77
C PHE A 245 8.62 -16.45 -13.02
N ASN A 246 8.46 -17.31 -14.04
CA ASN A 246 9.20 -17.23 -15.30
C ASN A 246 8.46 -16.47 -16.41
N PHE A 247 7.18 -16.18 -16.22
CA PHE A 247 6.33 -15.53 -17.20
C PHE A 247 5.70 -14.25 -16.66
N CYS A 248 5.59 -13.21 -17.49
CA CYS A 248 4.81 -12.02 -17.16
C CYS A 248 3.30 -12.34 -17.19
N GLN A 249 2.50 -11.46 -16.64
CA GLN A 249 1.04 -11.66 -16.57
C GLN A 249 0.40 -11.97 -17.92
N THR A 250 0.87 -11.32 -18.98
CA THR A 250 0.34 -11.52 -20.36
C THR A 250 0.74 -12.87 -20.95
N CYS A 251 1.93 -13.39 -20.61
CA CYS A 251 2.45 -14.65 -21.15
C CYS A 251 2.10 -15.88 -20.28
N ARG A 252 1.42 -15.69 -19.17
CA ARG A 252 0.86 -16.80 -18.40
C ARG A 252 -0.32 -17.36 -19.17
N ASN A 253 -0.28 -18.66 -19.43
CA ASN A 253 -1.41 -19.34 -20.07
C ASN A 253 -2.55 -19.46 -19.05
N TYR A 254 -3.65 -18.77 -19.32
CA TYR A 254 -4.88 -18.93 -18.55
C TYR A 254 -5.51 -20.29 -18.91
N PRO A 255 -6.13 -20.96 -17.94
CA PRO A 255 -6.78 -22.24 -18.20
C PRO A 255 -8.01 -22.05 -19.11
N GLU A 256 -8.10 -22.85 -20.13
CA GLU A 256 -9.32 -23.03 -20.93
C GLU A 256 -10.07 -24.26 -20.41
N ILE A 257 -11.38 -24.15 -20.26
CA ILE A 257 -12.23 -25.19 -19.71
C ILE A 257 -13.08 -25.77 -20.84
N ASP A 258 -12.90 -27.08 -21.07
CA ASP A 258 -13.73 -27.89 -21.97
C ASP A 258 -15.03 -28.26 -21.22
N GLU A 259 -16.11 -27.59 -21.55
CA GLU A 259 -17.40 -27.75 -20.87
C GLU A 259 -17.99 -29.15 -21.08
N GLU A 260 -17.70 -29.83 -22.20
CA GLU A 260 -18.19 -31.19 -22.46
C GLU A 260 -17.53 -32.23 -21.56
N LYS A 261 -16.25 -32.01 -21.23
CA LYS A 261 -15.50 -32.89 -20.31
C LYS A 261 -15.67 -32.53 -18.83
N CYS A 262 -16.06 -31.30 -18.54
CA CYS A 262 -16.19 -30.82 -17.16
C CYS A 262 -17.37 -31.49 -16.45
N LEU A 263 -17.09 -32.15 -15.31
CA LEU A 263 -18.10 -32.83 -14.48
C LEU A 263 -18.62 -31.93 -13.34
N GLY A 264 -18.15 -30.71 -13.18
CA GLY A 264 -18.50 -29.84 -12.06
C GLY A 264 -18.06 -30.38 -10.70
N CYS A 265 -17.00 -31.20 -10.63
CA CYS A 265 -16.57 -31.90 -9.40
C CYS A 265 -15.97 -30.99 -8.32
N GLY A 266 -15.66 -29.71 -8.62
CA GLY A 266 -15.18 -28.72 -7.67
C GLY A 266 -13.68 -28.75 -7.37
N GLY A 267 -12.96 -29.80 -7.73
CA GLY A 267 -11.53 -29.93 -7.38
C GLY A 267 -10.67 -28.74 -7.81
N CYS A 268 -10.92 -28.16 -8.99
CA CYS A 268 -10.22 -26.98 -9.47
C CYS A 268 -10.56 -25.69 -8.69
N ASN A 269 -11.82 -25.55 -8.23
CA ASN A 269 -12.26 -24.46 -7.38
C ASN A 269 -11.60 -24.51 -6.00
N ASP A 270 -11.65 -25.67 -5.34
CA ASP A 270 -11.16 -25.85 -3.97
C ASP A 270 -9.64 -25.68 -3.84
N ASN A 271 -8.91 -25.91 -4.92
CA ASN A 271 -7.45 -25.79 -4.97
C ASN A 271 -6.95 -24.52 -5.68
N CYS A 272 -7.85 -23.61 -6.08
CA CYS A 272 -7.44 -22.36 -6.72
C CYS A 272 -6.93 -21.35 -5.69
N PRO A 273 -5.63 -21.03 -5.65
CA PRO A 273 -5.06 -20.16 -4.60
C PRO A 273 -5.53 -18.71 -4.68
N CYS A 274 -6.10 -18.30 -5.82
CA CYS A 274 -6.55 -16.93 -6.06
C CYS A 274 -8.08 -16.82 -6.24
N GLY A 275 -8.84 -17.90 -6.02
CA GLY A 275 -10.29 -17.90 -6.16
C GLY A 275 -10.78 -17.51 -7.56
N ALA A 276 -10.00 -17.86 -8.60
CA ALA A 276 -10.36 -17.52 -9.98
C ALA A 276 -11.30 -18.53 -10.65
N LEU A 277 -11.54 -19.65 -10.01
CA LEU A 277 -12.43 -20.70 -10.51
C LEU A 277 -13.67 -20.79 -9.61
N GLU A 278 -14.82 -20.80 -10.22
CA GLU A 278 -16.10 -20.99 -9.55
C GLU A 278 -16.92 -22.06 -10.25
N LEU A 279 -17.82 -22.73 -9.52
CA LEU A 279 -18.81 -23.61 -10.09
C LEU A 279 -20.08 -22.83 -10.39
N LYS A 280 -20.57 -22.91 -11.61
CA LYS A 280 -21.85 -22.34 -12.02
C LYS A 280 -22.79 -23.42 -12.51
N GLU A 281 -24.06 -23.28 -12.18
CA GLU A 281 -25.13 -24.11 -12.70
C GLU A 281 -25.79 -23.40 -13.90
N GLU A 282 -25.67 -24.00 -15.07
CA GLU A 282 -26.33 -23.54 -16.30
C GLU A 282 -27.12 -24.69 -16.92
N ALA A 283 -28.39 -24.48 -17.19
CA ALA A 283 -29.30 -25.47 -17.77
C ALA A 283 -29.39 -26.82 -17.00
N GLY A 284 -29.14 -26.80 -15.66
CA GLY A 284 -29.17 -27.98 -14.80
C GLY A 284 -27.85 -28.77 -14.76
N GLU A 285 -26.80 -28.30 -15.40
CA GLU A 285 -25.46 -28.85 -15.31
C GLU A 285 -24.53 -27.89 -14.54
N ILE A 286 -23.69 -28.46 -13.67
CA ILE A 286 -22.70 -27.69 -12.92
C ILE A 286 -21.38 -27.73 -13.70
N LYS A 287 -20.84 -26.57 -14.03
CA LYS A 287 -19.57 -26.43 -14.77
C LYS A 287 -18.64 -25.45 -14.03
N ALA A 288 -17.33 -25.68 -14.19
CA ALA A 288 -16.34 -24.71 -13.71
C ALA A 288 -16.22 -23.55 -14.69
N VAL A 289 -16.09 -22.33 -14.15
CA VAL A 289 -15.87 -21.10 -14.92
C VAL A 289 -14.60 -20.43 -14.38
N CYS A 290 -13.72 -20.00 -15.28
CA CYS A 290 -12.51 -19.27 -14.90
C CYS A 290 -12.67 -17.76 -15.10
N TYR A 291 -12.54 -17.00 -14.01
CA TYR A 291 -12.46 -15.54 -14.05
C TYR A 291 -10.99 -15.13 -14.29
N THR A 292 -10.65 -14.85 -15.52
CA THR A 292 -9.28 -14.49 -15.94
C THR A 292 -8.72 -13.28 -15.23
N ILE A 293 -9.58 -12.34 -14.77
CA ILE A 293 -9.18 -11.17 -14.00
C ILE A 293 -8.54 -11.55 -12.65
N ASN A 294 -8.99 -12.65 -12.03
CA ASN A 294 -8.46 -13.16 -10.77
C ASN A 294 -7.39 -14.24 -11.00
N CYS A 295 -7.32 -14.80 -12.20
CA CYS A 295 -6.44 -15.91 -12.50
C CYS A 295 -4.97 -15.47 -12.60
N THR A 296 -4.11 -16.16 -11.87
CA THR A 296 -2.67 -15.93 -11.90
C THR A 296 -1.95 -16.76 -12.96
N GLY A 297 -2.64 -17.67 -13.65
CA GLY A 297 -2.04 -18.58 -14.63
C GLY A 297 -1.08 -19.62 -14.01
N CYS A 298 -1.29 -19.99 -12.74
CA CYS A 298 -0.42 -20.95 -12.04
C CYS A 298 -0.58 -22.39 -12.53
N ARG A 299 -1.68 -22.71 -13.24
CA ARG A 299 -2.03 -24.03 -13.84
C ARG A 299 -2.25 -25.18 -12.86
N ILE A 300 -2.32 -24.94 -11.55
CA ILE A 300 -2.64 -25.97 -10.55
C ILE A 300 -3.94 -26.73 -10.93
N CYS A 301 -4.94 -25.99 -11.41
CA CYS A 301 -6.23 -26.56 -11.84
C CYS A 301 -6.11 -27.54 -13.01
N VAL A 302 -5.12 -27.41 -13.86
CA VAL A 302 -4.84 -28.33 -14.98
C VAL A 302 -4.36 -29.67 -14.43
N ASP A 303 -3.37 -29.63 -13.51
CA ASP A 303 -2.73 -30.82 -12.97
C ASP A 303 -3.68 -31.68 -12.10
N ILE A 304 -4.67 -31.04 -11.46
CA ILE A 304 -5.61 -31.72 -10.57
C ILE A 304 -6.93 -32.13 -11.25
N CYS A 305 -7.15 -31.75 -12.50
CA CYS A 305 -8.40 -32.08 -13.20
C CYS A 305 -8.46 -33.57 -13.58
N PRO A 306 -9.35 -34.39 -12.95
CA PRO A 306 -9.37 -35.84 -13.18
C PRO A 306 -9.88 -36.25 -14.58
N ARG A 307 -10.45 -35.27 -15.31
CA ARG A 307 -11.00 -35.49 -16.67
C ARG A 307 -10.21 -34.75 -17.74
N GLU A 308 -9.09 -34.12 -17.38
CA GLU A 308 -8.30 -33.31 -18.32
C GLU A 308 -9.19 -32.28 -19.07
N ALA A 309 -10.23 -31.79 -18.37
CA ALA A 309 -11.14 -30.79 -18.92
C ALA A 309 -10.58 -29.37 -18.87
N ILE A 310 -9.40 -29.19 -18.30
CA ILE A 310 -8.72 -27.89 -18.16
C ILE A 310 -7.36 -27.99 -18.83
N SER A 311 -7.10 -27.10 -19.78
CA SER A 311 -5.85 -27.07 -20.57
C SER A 311 -5.07 -25.76 -20.40
#